data_562f433732cc4939e9ac7949eb3e4a38
#
_entry.id   562f433732cc4939e9ac7949eb3e4a38
#
_cell.length_a   1.000
_cell.length_b   1.000
_cell.length_c   1.000
_cell.angle_alpha   90.00
_cell.angle_beta   90.00
_cell.angle_gamma   90.00
#
_symmetry.space_group_name_H-M   'P 1'
#
loop_
_entity.id
_entity.type
_entity.pdbx_description
1 polymer ?
#
loop_
_entity_poly.entity_id
_entity_poly.type
_entity_poly.pdbx_seq_one_letter_code
_entity_poly.pdbx_strand_id
1 'polypeptide(L)'
;MDRFAAMDAFIRVVDAGSFSGAAKQLRMGQSAVSKAIVQLEERLSVRLLLRSTRGLTPTEAGRNFYERAKRSIEEADGAELAARGAAATLSGRLRVQVTVAFGRLHVIPHLPDFLAQHPALDVDIVLDDRNINLGRSRHRHRAACGSTRQFGINRP
;
A
#
# COMPACT_ATOMS: atom_id res chain seq x y z
N MET A 1 -17.08 5.92 -14.53
CA MET A 1 -16.02 5.90 -13.52
C MET A 1 -14.71 5.57 -14.22
N ASP A 2 -13.63 6.26 -13.84
CA ASP A 2 -12.29 5.98 -14.36
C ASP A 2 -11.87 4.54 -14.05
N ARG A 3 -11.14 3.92 -15.00
CA ARG A 3 -10.71 2.52 -14.90
C ARG A 3 -9.79 2.30 -13.68
N PHE A 4 -8.84 3.20 -13.47
CA PHE A 4 -7.90 3.10 -12.35
C PHE A 4 -8.61 3.30 -11.01
N ALA A 5 -9.54 4.25 -10.92
CA ALA A 5 -10.34 4.45 -9.72
C ALA A 5 -11.22 3.22 -9.39
N ALA A 6 -11.73 2.51 -10.40
CA ALA A 6 -12.48 1.27 -10.20
C ALA A 6 -11.57 0.12 -9.72
N MET A 7 -10.34 0.03 -10.26
CA MET A 7 -9.33 -0.94 -9.82
C MET A 7 -8.90 -0.68 -8.37
N ASP A 8 -8.60 0.58 -8.01
CA ASP A 8 -8.22 0.94 -6.65
C ASP A 8 -9.34 0.65 -5.65
N ALA A 9 -10.59 1.01 -5.99
CA ALA A 9 -11.74 0.68 -5.17
C ALA A 9 -11.86 -0.84 -4.93
N PHE A 10 -11.65 -1.65 -5.95
CA PHE A 10 -11.68 -3.11 -5.82
C PHE A 10 -10.56 -3.64 -4.92
N ILE A 11 -9.33 -3.17 -5.11
CA ILE A 11 -8.18 -3.53 -4.27
C ILE A 11 -8.45 -3.20 -2.81
N ARG A 12 -8.94 -1.98 -2.52
CA ARG A 12 -9.27 -1.56 -1.15
C ARG A 12 -10.39 -2.40 -0.51
N VAL A 13 -11.38 -2.81 -1.31
CA VAL A 13 -12.46 -3.70 -0.83
C VAL A 13 -11.93 -5.08 -0.47
N VAL A 14 -11.03 -5.64 -1.27
CA VAL A 14 -10.38 -6.94 -0.99
C VAL A 14 -9.48 -6.85 0.24
N ASP A 15 -8.65 -5.80 0.34
CA ASP A 15 -7.71 -5.61 1.45
C ASP A 15 -8.42 -5.36 2.78
N ALA A 16 -9.49 -4.56 2.78
CA ALA A 16 -10.28 -4.27 3.97
C ALA A 16 -11.24 -5.42 4.35
N GLY A 17 -11.51 -6.36 3.45
CA GLY A 17 -12.49 -7.42 3.63
C GLY A 17 -13.92 -6.91 3.78
N SER A 18 -14.17 -5.63 3.54
CA SER A 18 -15.49 -5.01 3.68
C SER A 18 -15.62 -3.71 2.86
N PHE A 19 -16.84 -3.44 2.40
CA PHE A 19 -17.14 -2.17 1.71
C PHE A 19 -17.02 -0.96 2.61
N SER A 20 -17.39 -1.08 3.88
CA SER A 20 -17.28 0.01 4.86
C SER A 20 -15.83 0.36 5.18
N GLY A 21 -14.96 -0.65 5.30
CA GLY A 21 -13.52 -0.46 5.49
C GLY A 21 -12.87 0.24 4.31
N ALA A 22 -13.19 -0.19 3.08
CA ALA A 22 -12.71 0.44 1.86
C ALA A 22 -13.20 1.88 1.72
N ALA A 23 -14.48 2.13 2.03
CA ALA A 23 -15.08 3.47 1.97
C ALA A 23 -14.34 4.47 2.87
N LYS A 24 -13.97 4.04 4.10
CA LYS A 24 -13.17 4.87 5.01
C LYS A 24 -11.78 5.18 4.43
N GLN A 25 -11.10 4.19 3.84
CA GLN A 25 -9.78 4.39 3.24
C GLN A 25 -9.82 5.33 2.04
N LEU A 26 -10.85 5.21 1.21
CA LEU A 26 -11.06 6.02 0.01
C LEU A 26 -11.69 7.39 0.29
N ARG A 27 -12.11 7.65 1.53
CA ARG A 27 -12.87 8.84 1.93
C ARG A 27 -14.14 9.04 1.07
N MET A 28 -14.80 7.93 0.76
CA MET A 28 -16.02 7.88 -0.07
C MET A 28 -17.18 7.28 0.71
N GLY A 29 -18.41 7.51 0.25
CA GLY A 29 -19.57 6.82 0.79
C GLY A 29 -19.56 5.32 0.43
N GLN A 30 -20.01 4.46 1.33
CA GLN A 30 -20.08 3.00 1.10
C GLN A 30 -20.92 2.64 -0.14
N SER A 31 -22.00 3.38 -0.39
CA SER A 31 -22.85 3.22 -1.58
C SER A 31 -22.09 3.50 -2.88
N ALA A 32 -21.21 4.52 -2.87
CA ALA A 32 -20.38 4.87 -4.02
C ALA A 32 -19.37 3.76 -4.33
N VAL A 33 -18.70 3.21 -3.29
CA VAL A 33 -17.78 2.08 -3.45
C VAL A 33 -18.52 0.84 -3.96
N SER A 34 -19.71 0.54 -3.40
CA SER A 34 -20.52 -0.59 -3.86
C SER A 34 -20.93 -0.45 -5.32
N LYS A 35 -21.37 0.74 -5.73
CA LYS A 35 -21.73 1.05 -7.12
C LYS A 35 -20.53 0.89 -8.06
N ALA A 36 -19.35 1.34 -7.64
CA ALA A 36 -18.10 1.20 -8.38
C ALA A 36 -17.76 -0.27 -8.69
N ILE A 37 -17.90 -1.14 -7.69
CA ILE A 37 -17.66 -2.58 -7.85
C ILE A 37 -18.68 -3.21 -8.80
N VAL A 38 -19.97 -2.89 -8.63
CA VAL A 38 -21.01 -3.39 -9.53
C VAL A 38 -20.72 -3.00 -10.98
N GLN A 39 -20.41 -1.74 -11.24
CA GLN A 39 -20.06 -1.26 -12.59
C GLN A 39 -18.80 -1.93 -13.15
N LEU A 40 -17.82 -2.23 -12.28
CA LEU A 40 -16.62 -2.97 -12.66
C LEU A 40 -16.96 -4.41 -13.08
N GLU A 41 -17.76 -5.13 -12.29
CA GLU A 41 -18.21 -6.49 -12.56
C GLU A 41 -19.06 -6.55 -13.84
N GLU A 42 -19.98 -5.59 -14.04
CA GLU A 42 -20.79 -5.45 -15.26
C GLU A 42 -19.91 -5.25 -16.49
N ARG A 43 -18.94 -4.34 -16.44
CA ARG A 43 -18.01 -4.08 -17.54
C ARG A 43 -17.18 -5.30 -17.90
N LEU A 44 -16.78 -6.10 -16.93
CA LEU A 44 -16.00 -7.31 -17.12
C LEU A 44 -16.87 -8.53 -17.42
N SER A 45 -18.19 -8.42 -17.27
CA SER A 45 -19.18 -9.50 -17.39
C SER A 45 -18.83 -10.71 -16.49
N VAL A 46 -18.19 -10.43 -15.33
CA VAL A 46 -17.78 -11.47 -14.39
C VAL A 46 -17.89 -10.99 -12.94
N ARG A 47 -18.32 -11.89 -12.05
CA ARG A 47 -18.31 -11.61 -10.61
C ARG A 47 -16.91 -11.73 -10.05
N LEU A 48 -16.46 -10.65 -9.40
CA LEU A 48 -15.15 -10.60 -8.74
C LEU A 48 -15.24 -10.88 -7.24
N LEU A 49 -16.40 -10.62 -6.63
CA LEU A 49 -16.64 -10.76 -5.20
C LEU A 49 -17.84 -11.67 -4.89
N LEU A 50 -17.66 -12.52 -3.91
CA LEU A 50 -18.73 -13.30 -3.27
C LEU A 50 -19.09 -12.66 -1.94
N ARG A 51 -20.37 -12.40 -1.73
CA ARG A 51 -20.93 -11.98 -0.44
C ARG A 51 -21.50 -13.20 0.27
N SER A 52 -20.99 -13.49 1.45
CA SER A 52 -21.50 -14.56 2.30
C SER A 52 -21.75 -14.02 3.70
N THR A 53 -22.48 -14.79 4.52
CA THR A 53 -22.68 -14.50 5.94
C THR A 53 -21.37 -14.47 6.73
N ARG A 54 -20.29 -15.05 6.19
CA ARG A 54 -18.94 -15.05 6.76
C ARG A 54 -18.06 -13.87 6.31
N GLY A 55 -18.60 -12.98 5.44
CA GLY A 55 -17.88 -11.81 4.95
C GLY A 55 -17.78 -11.77 3.43
N LEU A 56 -16.87 -10.93 2.97
CA LEU A 56 -16.59 -10.65 1.57
C LEU A 56 -15.33 -11.40 1.13
N THR A 57 -15.45 -12.25 0.11
CA THR A 57 -14.31 -13.01 -0.42
C THR A 57 -14.20 -12.84 -1.93
N PRO A 58 -12.98 -12.67 -2.49
CA PRO A 58 -12.80 -12.63 -3.93
C PRO A 58 -13.02 -14.02 -4.56
N THR A 59 -13.64 -14.04 -5.73
CA THR A 59 -13.72 -15.21 -6.62
C THR A 59 -12.33 -15.57 -7.14
N GLU A 60 -12.19 -16.65 -7.90
CA GLU A 60 -10.96 -16.94 -8.63
C GLU A 60 -10.63 -15.82 -9.62
N ALA A 61 -11.63 -15.39 -10.41
CA ALA A 61 -11.49 -14.23 -11.30
C ALA A 61 -11.12 -12.95 -10.52
N GLY A 62 -11.70 -12.75 -9.33
CA GLY A 62 -11.38 -11.64 -8.45
C GLY A 62 -9.95 -11.68 -7.95
N ARG A 63 -9.41 -12.84 -7.57
CA ARG A 63 -8.00 -12.97 -7.18
C ARG A 63 -7.04 -12.66 -8.33
N ASN A 64 -7.31 -13.20 -9.50
CA ASN A 64 -6.53 -12.95 -10.70
C ASN A 64 -6.58 -11.47 -11.10
N PHE A 65 -7.76 -10.85 -11.00
CA PHE A 65 -7.92 -9.43 -11.28
C PHE A 65 -7.19 -8.56 -10.25
N TYR A 66 -7.24 -8.90 -8.96
CA TYR A 66 -6.55 -8.18 -7.88
C TYR A 66 -5.06 -8.05 -8.14
N GLU A 67 -4.38 -9.15 -8.43
CA GLU A 67 -2.94 -9.16 -8.68
C GLU A 67 -2.56 -8.31 -9.90
N ARG A 68 -3.36 -8.39 -10.97
CA ARG A 68 -3.10 -7.62 -12.20
C ARG A 68 -3.44 -6.15 -12.03
N ALA A 69 -4.55 -5.82 -11.37
CA ALA A 69 -4.96 -4.44 -11.11
C ALA A 69 -3.93 -3.72 -10.25
N LYS A 70 -3.39 -4.40 -9.22
CA LYS A 70 -2.34 -3.86 -8.36
C LYS A 70 -1.09 -3.48 -9.16
N ARG A 71 -0.59 -4.40 -9.99
CA ARG A 71 0.56 -4.13 -10.87
C ARG A 71 0.29 -2.99 -11.85
N SER A 72 -0.93 -2.92 -12.42
CA SER A 72 -1.28 -1.85 -13.36
C SER A 72 -1.29 -0.47 -12.71
N ILE A 73 -1.71 -0.36 -11.44
CA ILE A 73 -1.65 0.89 -10.69
C ILE A 73 -0.19 1.23 -10.37
N GLU A 74 0.60 0.28 -9.88
CA GLU A 74 2.03 0.47 -9.59
C GLU A 74 2.81 0.93 -10.83
N GLU A 75 2.52 0.35 -12.01
CA GLU A 75 3.13 0.78 -13.29
C GLU A 75 2.69 2.18 -13.71
N ALA A 76 1.42 2.54 -13.51
CA ALA A 76 0.92 3.88 -13.81
C ALA A 76 1.57 4.93 -12.90
N ASP A 77 1.68 4.65 -11.60
CA ASP A 77 2.36 5.50 -10.62
C ASP A 77 3.85 5.65 -10.97
N GLY A 78 4.48 4.55 -11.41
CA GLY A 78 5.86 4.54 -11.91
C GLY A 78 6.06 5.39 -13.16
N ALA A 79 5.11 5.35 -14.11
CA ALA A 79 5.15 6.18 -15.31
C ALA A 79 5.02 7.68 -14.99
N GLU A 80 4.13 8.03 -14.05
CA GLU A 80 4.02 9.42 -13.57
C GLU A 80 5.30 9.89 -12.89
N LEU A 81 5.90 9.04 -12.06
CA LEU A 81 7.17 9.35 -11.40
C LEU A 81 8.29 9.55 -12.43
N ALA A 82 8.39 8.67 -13.44
CA ALA A 82 9.37 8.79 -14.52
C ALA A 82 9.17 10.07 -15.34
N ALA A 83 7.91 10.46 -15.62
CA ALA A 83 7.59 11.68 -16.33
C ALA A 83 7.97 12.95 -15.56
N ARG A 84 7.90 12.92 -14.23
CA ARG A 84 8.34 14.01 -13.35
C ARG A 84 9.87 14.18 -13.36
N GLY A 85 10.61 13.17 -13.82
CA GLY A 85 12.06 13.19 -13.98
C GLY A 85 12.83 13.32 -12.65
N ALA A 86 14.12 13.64 -12.75
CA ALA A 86 14.98 13.89 -11.59
C ALA A 86 14.57 15.12 -10.73
N ALA A 87 13.59 15.90 -11.21
CA ALA A 87 12.98 17.01 -10.46
C ALA A 87 11.94 16.53 -9.41
N ALA A 88 11.53 15.27 -9.45
CA ALA A 88 10.72 14.68 -8.40
C ALA A 88 11.61 14.40 -7.18
N THR A 89 11.78 15.41 -6.33
CA THR A 89 12.34 15.20 -4.99
C THR A 89 11.47 14.16 -4.29
N LEU A 90 12.09 13.05 -3.93
CA LEU A 90 11.43 12.04 -3.09
C LEU A 90 10.91 12.74 -1.83
N SER A 91 9.62 12.65 -1.58
CA SER A 91 8.99 13.29 -0.43
C SER A 91 7.97 12.37 0.22
N GLY A 92 7.67 12.62 1.48
CA GLY A 92 6.73 11.82 2.25
C GLY A 92 7.42 10.93 3.28
N ARG A 93 6.72 9.92 3.76
CA ARG A 93 7.21 9.02 4.81
C ARG A 93 7.42 7.61 4.27
N LEU A 94 8.65 7.13 4.37
CA LEU A 94 9.06 5.76 4.02
C LEU A 94 9.31 4.98 5.31
N ARG A 95 8.59 3.88 5.51
CA ARG A 95 8.85 2.95 6.61
C ARG A 95 9.48 1.68 6.07
N VAL A 96 10.67 1.35 6.56
CA VAL A 96 11.46 0.19 6.13
C VAL A 96 11.68 -0.72 7.33
N GLN A 97 11.37 -2.00 7.18
CA GLN A 97 11.67 -3.01 8.20
C GLN A 97 12.81 -3.92 7.68
N VAL A 98 13.85 -4.04 8.46
CA VAL A 98 15.04 -4.85 8.13
C VAL A 98 15.54 -5.62 9.36
N THR A 99 16.31 -6.69 9.14
CA THR A 99 17.00 -7.36 10.25
C THR A 99 18.02 -6.45 10.91
N VAL A 100 18.26 -6.65 12.20
CA VAL A 100 19.18 -5.80 12.99
C VAL A 100 20.58 -5.75 12.37
N ALA A 101 21.13 -6.94 12.03
CA ALA A 101 22.48 -7.03 11.45
C ALA A 101 22.57 -6.32 10.10
N PHE A 102 21.63 -6.59 9.18
CA PHE A 102 21.61 -5.96 7.85
C PHE A 102 21.40 -4.45 7.95
N GLY A 103 20.45 -4.01 8.78
CA GLY A 103 20.17 -2.60 8.97
C GLY A 103 21.39 -1.82 9.48
N ARG A 104 22.10 -2.36 10.48
CA ARG A 104 23.29 -1.70 11.05
C ARG A 104 24.46 -1.65 10.10
N LEU A 105 24.71 -2.73 9.35
CA LEU A 105 25.91 -2.84 8.52
C LEU A 105 25.73 -2.20 7.13
N HIS A 106 24.52 -2.27 6.57
CA HIS A 106 24.31 -1.92 5.16
C HIS A 106 23.31 -0.79 4.91
N VAL A 107 22.41 -0.49 5.86
CA VAL A 107 21.40 0.55 5.65
C VAL A 107 21.75 1.84 6.38
N ILE A 108 21.94 1.75 7.68
CA ILE A 108 22.16 2.93 8.54
C ILE A 108 23.39 3.76 8.12
N PRO A 109 24.54 3.16 7.72
CA PRO A 109 25.72 3.95 7.32
C PRO A 109 25.49 4.82 6.07
N HIS A 110 24.60 4.41 5.15
CA HIS A 110 24.30 5.13 3.93
C HIS A 110 23.09 6.06 4.03
N LEU A 111 22.36 5.99 5.13
CA LEU A 111 21.13 6.76 5.33
C LEU A 111 21.37 8.28 5.39
N PRO A 112 22.42 8.80 6.05
CA PRO A 112 22.68 10.23 6.11
C PRO A 112 22.88 10.85 4.72
N ASP A 113 23.68 10.22 3.86
CA ASP A 113 23.95 10.70 2.50
C ASP A 113 22.70 10.66 1.63
N PHE A 114 21.89 9.61 1.79
CA PHE A 114 20.61 9.48 1.10
C PHE A 114 19.61 10.56 1.52
N LEU A 115 19.48 10.83 2.82
CA LEU A 115 18.58 11.86 3.33
C LEU A 115 19.05 13.27 3.00
N ALA A 116 20.36 13.50 2.88
CA ALA A 116 20.90 14.77 2.44
C ALA A 116 20.50 15.11 0.99
N GLN A 117 20.38 14.09 0.14
CA GLN A 117 19.90 14.22 -1.24
C GLN A 117 18.38 14.36 -1.35
N HIS A 118 17.64 13.90 -0.32
CA HIS A 118 16.18 13.87 -0.30
C HIS A 118 15.61 14.50 0.99
N PRO A 119 15.76 15.82 1.18
CA PRO A 119 15.43 16.50 2.44
C PRO A 119 13.92 16.49 2.78
N ALA A 120 13.07 16.24 1.79
CA ALA A 120 11.61 16.14 1.97
C ALA A 120 11.13 14.71 2.32
N LEU A 121 12.06 13.74 2.44
CA LEU A 121 11.75 12.36 2.77
C LEU A 121 11.98 12.11 4.27
N ASP A 122 10.93 11.60 4.95
CA ASP A 122 11.02 11.11 6.33
C ASP A 122 11.16 9.58 6.30
N VAL A 123 12.23 9.03 6.87
CA VAL A 123 12.50 7.58 6.87
C VAL A 123 12.43 7.00 8.27
N ASP A 124 11.48 6.08 8.47
CA ASP A 124 11.29 5.32 9.71
C ASP A 124 11.85 3.90 9.54
N ILE A 125 12.97 3.58 10.18
CA ILE A 125 13.60 2.26 10.09
C ILE A 125 13.27 1.44 11.32
N VAL A 126 12.63 0.30 11.10
CA VAL A 126 12.35 -0.70 12.13
C VAL A 126 13.34 -1.84 12.03
N LEU A 127 14.18 -1.97 13.04
CA LEU A 127 15.12 -3.09 13.17
C LEU A 127 14.45 -4.20 13.98
N ASP A 128 14.14 -5.33 13.33
CA ASP A 128 13.48 -6.46 14.00
C ASP A 128 13.95 -7.80 13.40
N ASP A 129 14.46 -8.69 14.25
CA ASP A 129 14.87 -10.05 13.86
C ASP A 129 13.72 -11.06 13.99
N ARG A 130 12.55 -10.63 14.53
CA ARG A 130 11.38 -11.48 14.71
C ARG A 130 10.54 -11.48 13.43
N ASN A 131 10.61 -12.60 12.68
CA ASN A 131 9.74 -12.90 11.55
C ASN A 131 9.78 -11.90 10.37
N ILE A 132 10.88 -11.89 9.65
CA ILE A 132 10.80 -11.49 8.24
C ILE A 132 10.19 -12.68 7.49
N ASN A 133 8.87 -12.76 7.48
CA ASN A 133 8.12 -13.64 6.60
C ASN A 133 8.19 -13.08 5.18
N LEU A 134 9.25 -13.38 4.45
CA LEU A 134 9.48 -13.00 3.06
C LEU A 134 8.42 -13.60 2.08
N GLY A 135 7.41 -14.27 2.60
CA GLY A 135 6.46 -15.05 1.79
C GLY A 135 5.06 -14.49 1.61
N ARG A 136 4.66 -13.42 2.31
CA ARG A 136 3.33 -12.81 2.12
C ARG A 136 3.33 -11.35 2.55
N SER A 137 3.72 -10.46 1.67
CA SER A 137 3.43 -9.02 1.80
C SER A 137 1.91 -8.78 1.69
N ARG A 138 1.18 -9.13 2.74
CA ARG A 138 -0.14 -8.53 2.96
C ARG A 138 0.14 -7.14 3.55
N HIS A 139 0.06 -6.13 2.74
CA HIS A 139 0.00 -4.75 3.20
C HIS A 139 -1.23 -4.57 4.09
N ARG A 140 -1.08 -4.91 5.37
CA ARG A 140 -2.00 -4.45 6.40
C ARG A 140 -1.52 -3.08 6.84
N HIS A 141 -2.14 -2.03 6.31
CA HIS A 141 -2.19 -0.74 7.00
C HIS A 141 -2.95 -0.94 8.32
N ARG A 142 -2.26 -1.41 9.33
CA ARG A 142 -2.72 -1.31 10.71
C ARG A 142 -2.11 -0.04 11.27
N ALA A 143 -2.94 1.01 11.39
CA ALA A 143 -2.72 2.03 12.40
C ALA A 143 -2.82 1.31 13.75
N ALA A 144 -1.67 0.94 14.33
CA ALA A 144 -1.58 0.50 15.70
C ALA A 144 -0.79 1.57 16.44
N CYS A 145 -1.51 2.38 17.20
CA CYS A 145 -0.97 3.13 18.31
C CYS A 145 -0.41 2.13 19.32
N GLY A 146 0.90 2.13 19.54
CA GLY A 146 1.55 1.27 20.52
C GLY A 146 3.02 1.60 20.60
N SER A 147 3.42 2.22 21.69
CA SER A 147 4.74 2.61 22.21
C SER A 147 5.95 2.07 21.43
N THR A 148 6.49 2.87 20.55
CA THR A 148 7.79 2.66 19.93
C THR A 148 8.80 3.54 20.65
N ARG A 149 9.86 2.96 21.20
CA ARG A 149 11.00 3.73 21.70
C ARG A 149 11.58 4.55 20.56
N GLN A 150 11.40 5.86 20.63
CA GLN A 150 12.06 6.82 19.77
C GLN A 150 13.56 6.85 20.10
N PHE A 151 14.38 6.41 19.18
CA PHE A 151 15.78 6.83 19.15
C PHE A 151 15.85 8.13 18.37
N GLY A 152 15.84 9.23 19.09
CA GLY A 152 16.11 10.55 18.53
C GLY A 152 17.59 10.63 18.14
N ILE A 153 17.86 10.83 16.86
CA ILE A 153 19.18 11.30 16.42
C ILE A 153 19.18 12.81 16.71
N ASN A 154 19.87 13.18 17.79
CA ASN A 154 20.12 14.57 18.12
C ASN A 154 21.06 15.14 17.04
N ARG A 155 20.65 16.19 16.36
CA ARG A 155 21.54 16.99 15.50
C ARG A 155 22.39 17.90 16.38
N PRO A 156 23.69 18.08 16.08
CA PRO A 156 24.46 19.21 16.62
C PRO A 156 23.99 20.55 16.06
#